data_6c7b11744176e55781d8fff3307ed672
#
_entry.id   6c7b11744176e55781d8fff3307ed672
#
_cell.length_a   1.000
_cell.length_b   1.000
_cell.length_c   1.000
_cell.angle_alpha   90.00
_cell.angle_beta   90.00
_cell.angle_gamma   90.00
#
_symmetry.space_group_name_H-M   'P 1'
#
loop_
_entity.id
_entity.type
_entity.pdbx_description
1 polymer ?
#
loop_
_entity_poly.entity_id
_entity_poly.type
_entity_poly.pdbx_seq_one_letter_code
_entity_poly.pdbx_strand_id
1 'polypeptide(L)'
;KVDLVSDIVGEFPELQGIMGGHFAEVQGFDKEIALAISEHYQPVGLDSKTPKKPFSIALALTDKIDTLVGFFGINQKPTSSKDPYALRRSALGVIKLLIDNNKEFKIKDLISYSTSLHKDQGFIFSNDSSQKELSDFLMDRLKYYMKEKKMAQGNLFIYAKAIAISPPLVTLFSTNS
;
A
#
# COMPACT_ATOMS: atom_id res chain seq x y z
N LYS A 1 -8.15 -8.33 -11.20
CA LYS A 1 -7.06 -7.99 -12.19
C LYS A 1 -7.35 -8.63 -13.55
N VAL A 2 -8.58 -8.47 -14.04
CA VAL A 2 -9.02 -9.05 -15.33
C VAL A 2 -8.27 -8.42 -16.52
N ASP A 3 -7.89 -7.17 -16.40
CA ASP A 3 -7.10 -6.44 -17.38
C ASP A 3 -5.73 -7.07 -17.67
N LEU A 4 -5.12 -7.74 -16.67
CA LEU A 4 -3.82 -8.42 -16.85
C LEU A 4 -3.90 -9.69 -17.71
N VAL A 5 -5.08 -10.25 -17.90
CA VAL A 5 -5.31 -11.41 -18.80
C VAL A 5 -5.76 -10.98 -20.19
N SER A 6 -5.87 -9.68 -20.43
CA SER A 6 -6.15 -9.16 -21.77
C SER A 6 -4.84 -8.90 -22.53
N ASP A 7 -4.80 -9.26 -23.80
CA ASP A 7 -3.64 -8.97 -24.69
C ASP A 7 -3.36 -7.46 -24.77
N ILE A 8 -4.39 -6.63 -24.53
CA ILE A 8 -4.30 -5.17 -24.60
C ILE A 8 -3.26 -4.63 -23.59
N VAL A 9 -3.28 -5.09 -22.33
CA VAL A 9 -2.31 -4.65 -21.32
C VAL A 9 -0.93 -5.26 -21.57
N GLY A 10 -0.87 -6.41 -22.25
CA GLY A 10 0.39 -7.00 -22.70
C GLY A 10 1.11 -6.12 -23.73
N GLU A 11 0.36 -5.51 -24.67
CA GLU A 11 0.90 -4.59 -25.68
C GLU A 11 1.03 -3.14 -25.17
N PHE A 12 0.09 -2.70 -24.32
CA PHE A 12 -0.01 -1.33 -23.82
C PHE A 12 -0.03 -1.31 -22.27
N PRO A 13 1.11 -1.51 -21.59
CA PRO A 13 1.19 -1.58 -20.14
C PRO A 13 0.64 -0.35 -19.39
N GLU A 14 0.63 0.81 -20.04
CA GLU A 14 0.07 2.05 -19.49
C GLU A 14 -1.45 2.01 -19.31
N LEU A 15 -2.13 1.08 -19.99
CA LEU A 15 -3.57 0.87 -19.88
C LEU A 15 -3.96 -0.03 -18.70
N GLN A 16 -2.98 -0.52 -17.91
CA GLN A 16 -3.23 -1.32 -16.72
C GLN A 16 -4.13 -0.56 -15.74
N GLY A 17 -5.18 -1.20 -15.27
CA GLY A 17 -6.23 -0.59 -14.46
C GLY A 17 -7.29 0.11 -15.30
N ILE A 18 -6.90 0.97 -16.24
CA ILE A 18 -7.82 1.74 -17.10
C ILE A 18 -8.75 0.80 -17.88
N MET A 19 -8.19 -0.23 -18.51
CA MET A 19 -8.99 -1.21 -19.26
C MET A 19 -9.94 -2.01 -18.36
N GLY A 20 -9.51 -2.35 -17.15
CA GLY A 20 -10.39 -3.02 -16.17
C GLY A 20 -11.60 -2.16 -15.81
N GLY A 21 -11.40 -0.87 -15.59
CA GLY A 21 -12.48 0.10 -15.36
C GLY A 21 -13.42 0.22 -16.57
N HIS A 22 -12.85 0.32 -17.77
CA HIS A 22 -13.63 0.40 -19.00
C HIS A 22 -14.50 -0.86 -19.21
N PHE A 23 -13.94 -2.05 -19.00
CA PHE A 23 -14.71 -3.29 -19.08
C PHE A 23 -15.85 -3.34 -18.07
N ALA A 24 -15.61 -2.85 -16.85
CA ALA A 24 -16.65 -2.78 -15.82
C ALA A 24 -17.79 -1.82 -16.26
N GLU A 25 -17.49 -0.66 -16.83
CA GLU A 25 -18.49 0.27 -17.37
C GLU A 25 -19.33 -0.35 -18.50
N VAL A 26 -18.67 -1.01 -19.46
CA VAL A 26 -19.34 -1.67 -20.58
C VAL A 26 -20.25 -2.81 -20.11
N GLN A 27 -19.88 -3.50 -19.02
CA GLN A 27 -20.69 -4.54 -18.40
C GLN A 27 -21.82 -4.00 -17.51
N GLY A 28 -21.95 -2.68 -17.38
CA GLY A 28 -23.03 -2.04 -16.65
C GLY A 28 -22.82 -1.96 -15.15
N PHE A 29 -21.57 -2.12 -14.66
CA PHE A 29 -21.25 -1.87 -13.26
C PHE A 29 -21.41 -0.38 -12.93
N ASP A 30 -21.64 -0.10 -11.64
CA ASP A 30 -21.70 1.27 -11.14
C ASP A 30 -20.42 2.04 -11.45
N LYS A 31 -20.55 3.34 -11.78
CA LYS A 31 -19.44 4.21 -12.14
C LYS A 31 -18.38 4.33 -11.05
N GLU A 32 -18.79 4.29 -9.76
CA GLU A 32 -17.82 4.32 -8.66
C GLU A 32 -17.03 3.02 -8.57
N ILE A 33 -17.65 1.88 -8.88
CA ILE A 33 -16.97 0.58 -8.97
C ILE A 33 -15.98 0.57 -10.13
N ALA A 34 -16.40 0.99 -11.32
CA ALA A 34 -15.55 1.07 -12.50
C ALA A 34 -14.35 2.00 -12.27
N LEU A 35 -14.58 3.17 -11.65
CA LEU A 35 -13.52 4.10 -11.27
C LEU A 35 -12.55 3.46 -10.28
N ALA A 36 -13.03 2.79 -9.24
CA ALA A 36 -12.19 2.14 -8.26
C ALA A 36 -11.31 1.04 -8.91
N ILE A 37 -11.87 0.26 -9.83
CA ILE A 37 -11.11 -0.72 -10.62
C ILE A 37 -10.03 -0.03 -11.45
N SER A 38 -10.34 1.10 -12.08
CA SER A 38 -9.36 1.86 -12.86
C SER A 38 -8.22 2.42 -11.99
N GLU A 39 -8.52 2.86 -10.78
CA GLU A 39 -7.59 3.57 -9.89
C GLU A 39 -6.85 2.68 -8.90
N HIS A 40 -7.17 1.37 -8.76
CA HIS A 40 -6.63 0.55 -7.66
C HIS A 40 -5.10 0.38 -7.69
N TYR A 41 -4.46 0.52 -8.86
CA TYR A 41 -3.00 0.51 -8.97
C TYR A 41 -2.36 1.81 -8.45
N GLN A 42 -3.13 2.91 -8.38
CA GLN A 42 -2.63 4.20 -7.91
C GLN A 42 -2.39 4.18 -6.38
N PRO A 43 -1.42 4.97 -5.88
CA PRO A 43 -0.37 5.65 -6.62
C PRO A 43 0.73 4.66 -7.06
N VAL A 44 1.33 4.88 -8.23
CA VAL A 44 2.43 4.05 -8.76
C VAL A 44 3.82 4.62 -8.45
N GLY A 45 3.91 5.79 -7.83
CA GLY A 45 5.16 6.44 -7.45
C GLY A 45 4.94 7.68 -6.57
N LEU A 46 6.05 8.31 -6.15
CA LEU A 46 6.04 9.46 -5.24
C LEU A 46 5.22 10.64 -5.78
N ASP A 47 5.31 10.91 -7.08
CA ASP A 47 4.67 12.08 -7.70
C ASP A 47 3.36 11.73 -8.41
N SER A 48 2.98 10.46 -8.43
CA SER A 48 1.71 10.03 -9.02
C SER A 48 0.51 10.51 -8.18
N LYS A 49 -0.63 10.70 -8.84
CA LYS A 49 -1.88 11.04 -8.17
C LYS A 49 -2.36 9.90 -7.27
N THR A 50 -3.07 10.25 -6.21
CA THR A 50 -3.78 9.30 -5.34
C THR A 50 -5.27 9.34 -5.63
N PRO A 51 -5.96 8.19 -5.60
CA PRO A 51 -7.42 8.15 -5.57
C PRO A 51 -7.99 9.05 -4.48
N LYS A 52 -9.14 9.66 -4.76
CA LYS A 52 -9.82 10.59 -3.83
C LYS A 52 -11.19 10.08 -3.38
N LYS A 53 -11.80 9.20 -4.15
CA LYS A 53 -13.08 8.62 -3.79
C LYS A 53 -12.90 7.53 -2.73
N PRO A 54 -13.76 7.45 -1.71
CA PRO A 54 -13.63 6.49 -0.61
C PRO A 54 -13.48 5.04 -1.10
N PHE A 55 -14.27 4.64 -2.09
CA PHE A 55 -14.25 3.29 -2.64
C PHE A 55 -12.92 2.98 -3.36
N SER A 56 -12.43 3.92 -4.18
CA SER A 56 -11.12 3.80 -4.84
C SER A 56 -9.97 3.74 -3.83
N ILE A 57 -10.02 4.56 -2.77
CA ILE A 57 -9.01 4.53 -1.70
C ILE A 57 -8.99 3.16 -1.01
N ALA A 58 -10.18 2.65 -0.63
CA ALA A 58 -10.31 1.37 0.04
C ALA A 58 -9.77 0.23 -0.81
N LEU A 59 -10.15 0.17 -2.09
CA LEU A 59 -9.69 -0.88 -3.01
C LEU A 59 -8.17 -0.81 -3.25
N ALA A 60 -7.62 0.38 -3.49
CA ALA A 60 -6.19 0.58 -3.69
C ALA A 60 -5.37 0.23 -2.43
N LEU A 61 -5.88 0.56 -1.25
CA LEU A 61 -5.24 0.23 0.02
C LEU A 61 -5.25 -1.29 0.26
N THR A 62 -6.41 -1.93 0.04
CA THR A 62 -6.58 -3.38 0.20
C THR A 62 -5.63 -4.15 -0.73
N ASP A 63 -5.58 -3.81 -2.02
CA ASP A 63 -4.69 -4.46 -2.99
C ASP A 63 -3.21 -4.41 -2.57
N LYS A 64 -2.78 -3.26 -2.05
CA LYS A 64 -1.39 -3.07 -1.61
C LYS A 64 -1.08 -3.78 -0.29
N ILE A 65 -1.98 -3.73 0.68
CA ILE A 65 -1.79 -4.42 1.97
C ILE A 65 -1.81 -5.94 1.76
N ASP A 66 -2.76 -6.46 0.97
CA ASP A 66 -2.86 -7.88 0.65
C ASP A 66 -1.57 -8.39 -0.01
N THR A 67 -1.08 -7.68 -1.01
CA THR A 67 0.21 -7.97 -1.67
C THR A 67 1.37 -8.00 -0.68
N LEU A 68 1.49 -6.98 0.19
CA LEU A 68 2.57 -6.89 1.16
C LEU A 68 2.50 -8.03 2.18
N VAL A 69 1.32 -8.31 2.74
CA VAL A 69 1.12 -9.39 3.72
C VAL A 69 1.43 -10.75 3.09
N GLY A 70 0.95 -11.01 1.88
CA GLY A 70 1.22 -12.25 1.17
C GLY A 70 2.71 -12.50 0.94
N PHE A 71 3.42 -11.53 0.35
CA PHE A 71 4.85 -11.70 0.05
C PHE A 71 5.74 -11.76 1.30
N PHE A 72 5.46 -10.95 2.32
CA PHE A 72 6.16 -11.06 3.60
C PHE A 72 5.86 -12.40 4.29
N GLY A 73 4.63 -12.88 4.15
CA GLY A 73 4.19 -14.17 4.68
C GLY A 73 4.98 -15.36 4.13
N ILE A 74 5.34 -15.35 2.85
CA ILE A 74 6.19 -16.39 2.20
C ILE A 74 7.68 -16.03 2.20
N ASN A 75 8.10 -15.07 3.03
CA ASN A 75 9.49 -14.62 3.16
C ASN A 75 10.12 -14.06 1.86
N GLN A 76 9.30 -13.59 0.91
CA GLN A 76 9.73 -12.94 -0.33
C GLN A 76 9.87 -11.44 -0.13
N LYS A 77 10.85 -11.02 0.66
CA LYS A 77 11.08 -9.61 1.02
C LYS A 77 12.04 -8.94 0.05
N PRO A 78 11.93 -7.62 -0.16
CA PRO A 78 12.93 -6.90 -0.93
C PRO A 78 14.27 -6.88 -0.19
N THR A 79 15.35 -7.10 -0.94
CA THR A 79 16.73 -6.97 -0.45
C THR A 79 17.28 -5.60 -0.81
N SER A 80 18.48 -5.24 -0.33
CA SER A 80 19.11 -3.94 -0.66
C SER A 80 19.14 -3.64 -2.17
N SER A 81 19.35 -4.65 -3.00
CA SER A 81 19.54 -4.53 -4.46
C SER A 81 18.36 -5.03 -5.31
N LYS A 82 17.44 -5.83 -4.75
CA LYS A 82 16.37 -6.49 -5.52
C LYS A 82 15.00 -6.25 -4.89
N ASP A 83 14.04 -5.95 -5.73
CA ASP A 83 12.61 -5.82 -5.39
C ASP A 83 11.77 -6.31 -6.57
N PRO A 84 11.78 -7.62 -6.85
CA PRO A 84 11.15 -8.17 -8.06
C PRO A 84 9.63 -8.02 -8.06
N TYR A 85 9.03 -7.84 -6.88
CA TYR A 85 7.57 -7.71 -6.71
C TYR A 85 7.13 -6.27 -6.44
N ALA A 86 8.04 -5.29 -6.59
CA ALA A 86 7.78 -3.87 -6.36
C ALA A 86 7.16 -3.56 -4.97
N LEU A 87 7.56 -4.30 -3.92
CA LEU A 87 7.02 -4.15 -2.57
C LEU A 87 7.33 -2.79 -1.96
N ARG A 88 8.49 -2.17 -2.33
CA ARG A 88 8.80 -0.80 -1.92
C ARG A 88 7.79 0.21 -2.49
N ARG A 89 7.38 0.00 -3.74
CA ARG A 89 6.36 0.82 -4.39
C ARG A 89 5.00 0.63 -3.74
N SER A 90 4.61 -0.61 -3.45
CA SER A 90 3.36 -0.92 -2.74
C SER A 90 3.33 -0.26 -1.36
N ALA A 91 4.42 -0.36 -0.59
CA ALA A 91 4.51 0.27 0.73
C ALA A 91 4.44 1.80 0.67
N LEU A 92 5.14 2.44 -0.29
CA LEU A 92 5.02 3.88 -0.52
C LEU A 92 3.59 4.26 -0.94
N GLY A 93 2.93 3.41 -1.72
CA GLY A 93 1.54 3.59 -2.11
C GLY A 93 0.59 3.60 -0.91
N VAL A 94 0.75 2.68 0.03
CA VAL A 94 -0.01 2.66 1.30
C VAL A 94 0.18 3.98 2.06
N ILE A 95 1.43 4.38 2.27
CA ILE A 95 1.77 5.61 3.01
C ILE A 95 1.13 6.84 2.33
N LYS A 96 1.31 6.95 1.03
CA LYS A 96 0.81 8.08 0.24
C LYS A 96 -0.73 8.14 0.23
N LEU A 97 -1.42 7.00 0.11
CA LEU A 97 -2.88 6.92 0.19
C LEU A 97 -3.40 7.47 1.53
N LEU A 98 -2.75 7.12 2.63
CA LEU A 98 -3.17 7.56 3.96
C LEU A 98 -2.89 9.05 4.16
N ILE A 99 -1.70 9.53 3.81
CA ILE A 99 -1.28 10.93 4.01
C ILE A 99 -2.09 11.87 3.11
N ASP A 100 -2.14 11.61 1.81
CA ASP A 100 -2.77 12.52 0.83
C ASP A 100 -4.31 12.61 1.00
N ASN A 101 -4.90 11.67 1.71
CA ASN A 101 -6.33 11.62 1.99
C ASN A 101 -6.67 11.88 3.45
N ASN A 102 -5.69 12.24 4.29
CA ASN A 102 -5.87 12.49 5.74
C ASN A 102 -6.63 11.35 6.43
N LYS A 103 -6.27 10.08 6.11
CA LYS A 103 -6.91 8.91 6.68
C LYS A 103 -6.09 8.38 7.85
N GLU A 104 -6.75 8.21 8.97
CA GLU A 104 -6.18 7.61 10.17
C GLU A 104 -6.57 6.13 10.22
N PHE A 105 -5.61 5.25 9.93
CA PHE A 105 -5.77 3.80 10.09
C PHE A 105 -4.61 3.25 10.89
N LYS A 106 -4.93 2.37 11.82
CA LYS A 106 -3.89 1.57 12.50
C LYS A 106 -3.37 0.51 11.54
N ILE A 107 -2.22 0.76 10.94
CA ILE A 107 -1.60 -0.17 9.98
C ILE A 107 -1.47 -1.58 10.56
N LYS A 108 -1.19 -1.71 11.86
CA LYS A 108 -1.15 -3.01 12.53
C LYS A 108 -2.46 -3.77 12.43
N ASP A 109 -3.59 -3.07 12.59
CA ASP A 109 -4.91 -3.69 12.51
C ASP A 109 -5.18 -4.16 11.07
N LEU A 110 -4.80 -3.36 10.06
CA LEU A 110 -4.91 -3.76 8.64
C LEU A 110 -4.05 -4.98 8.32
N ILE A 111 -2.78 -5.00 8.78
CA ILE A 111 -1.88 -6.14 8.59
C ILE A 111 -2.45 -7.38 9.29
N SER A 112 -2.90 -7.25 10.54
CA SER A 112 -3.47 -8.35 11.33
C SER A 112 -4.72 -8.92 10.67
N TYR A 113 -5.61 -8.05 10.21
CA TYR A 113 -6.84 -8.45 9.52
C TYR A 113 -6.55 -9.16 8.20
N SER A 114 -5.68 -8.59 7.36
CA SER A 114 -5.26 -9.25 6.11
C SER A 114 -4.58 -10.61 6.38
N THR A 115 -3.75 -10.68 7.42
CA THR A 115 -3.12 -11.95 7.84
C THR A 115 -4.16 -13.00 8.23
N SER A 116 -5.22 -12.61 8.96
CA SER A 116 -6.28 -13.56 9.33
C SER A 116 -7.02 -14.08 8.09
N LEU A 117 -7.34 -13.21 7.15
CA LEU A 117 -7.99 -13.62 5.90
C LEU A 117 -7.14 -14.61 5.08
N HIS A 118 -5.84 -14.39 5.01
CA HIS A 118 -4.93 -15.33 4.35
C HIS A 118 -4.92 -16.69 5.05
N LYS A 119 -4.88 -16.70 6.40
CA LYS A 119 -4.95 -17.95 7.18
C LYS A 119 -6.25 -18.70 6.98
N ASP A 120 -7.38 -17.99 6.96
CA ASP A 120 -8.71 -18.57 6.73
C ASP A 120 -8.82 -19.22 5.34
N GLN A 121 -8.03 -18.73 4.37
CA GLN A 121 -7.90 -19.32 3.03
C GLN A 121 -6.88 -20.47 2.96
N GLY A 122 -6.32 -20.88 4.09
CA GLY A 122 -5.34 -21.97 4.15
C GLY A 122 -3.89 -21.56 3.83
N PHE A 123 -3.61 -20.25 3.79
CA PHE A 123 -2.24 -19.77 3.55
C PHE A 123 -1.34 -20.03 4.77
N ILE A 124 -0.18 -20.63 4.52
CA ILE A 124 0.80 -20.94 5.56
C ILE A 124 1.92 -19.89 5.55
N PHE A 125 2.03 -19.15 6.64
CA PHE A 125 3.10 -18.16 6.82
C PHE A 125 4.42 -18.86 7.15
N SER A 126 5.51 -18.42 6.48
CA SER A 126 6.83 -19.03 6.64
C SER A 126 7.48 -18.71 8.00
N ASN A 127 7.06 -17.61 8.67
CA ASN A 127 7.54 -17.25 10.00
C ASN A 127 6.51 -16.41 10.76
N ASP A 128 6.59 -16.44 12.08
CA ASP A 128 5.70 -15.68 12.98
C ASP A 128 6.08 -14.19 13.06
N SER A 129 7.28 -13.81 12.61
CA SER A 129 7.77 -12.43 12.65
C SER A 129 7.33 -11.58 11.45
N SER A 130 6.69 -12.18 10.44
CA SER A 130 6.34 -11.52 9.18
C SER A 130 5.55 -10.22 9.34
N GLN A 131 4.61 -10.16 10.28
CA GLN A 131 3.82 -8.96 10.57
C GLN A 131 4.67 -7.83 11.16
N LYS A 132 5.59 -8.18 12.08
CA LYS A 132 6.52 -7.20 12.67
C LYS A 132 7.46 -6.66 11.61
N GLU A 133 8.05 -7.54 10.82
CA GLU A 133 8.96 -7.16 9.75
C GLU A 133 8.30 -6.28 8.68
N LEU A 134 7.03 -6.57 8.34
CA LEU A 134 6.25 -5.70 7.46
C LEU A 134 5.97 -4.33 8.09
N SER A 135 5.68 -4.29 9.41
CA SER A 135 5.50 -3.03 10.12
C SER A 135 6.78 -2.18 10.12
N ASP A 136 7.93 -2.81 10.38
CA ASP A 136 9.24 -2.14 10.36
C ASP A 136 9.57 -1.65 8.94
N PHE A 137 9.30 -2.46 7.92
CA PHE A 137 9.48 -2.08 6.52
C PHE A 137 8.62 -0.87 6.11
N LEU A 138 7.35 -0.84 6.52
CA LEU A 138 6.46 0.31 6.26
C LEU A 138 6.96 1.57 6.97
N MET A 139 7.49 1.44 8.20
CA MET A 139 8.09 2.56 8.91
C MET A 139 9.31 3.12 8.17
N ASP A 140 10.19 2.27 7.65
CA ASP A 140 11.34 2.73 6.88
C ASP A 140 10.93 3.42 5.58
N ARG A 141 9.85 2.97 4.94
CA ARG A 141 9.28 3.64 3.77
C ARG A 141 8.64 4.98 4.12
N LEU A 142 8.00 5.11 5.30
CA LEU A 142 7.50 6.38 5.79
C LEU A 142 8.64 7.40 5.98
N LYS A 143 9.74 6.99 6.65
CA LYS A 143 10.92 7.84 6.82
C LYS A 143 11.49 8.31 5.47
N TYR A 144 11.60 7.39 4.52
CA TYR A 144 12.02 7.70 3.15
C TYR A 144 11.10 8.73 2.48
N TYR A 145 9.77 8.50 2.54
CA TYR A 145 8.78 9.41 1.97
C TYR A 145 8.89 10.82 2.56
N MET A 146 9.01 10.92 3.88
CA MET A 146 9.15 12.21 4.59
C MET A 146 10.41 12.97 4.15
N LYS A 147 11.53 12.25 4.00
CA LYS A 147 12.80 12.82 3.54
C LYS A 147 12.67 13.36 2.10
N GLU A 148 12.14 12.58 1.19
CA GLU A 148 11.97 12.96 -0.22
C GLU A 148 11.04 14.19 -0.37
N LYS A 149 9.99 14.25 0.43
CA LYS A 149 9.05 15.39 0.42
C LYS A 149 9.53 16.58 1.25
N LYS A 150 10.75 16.57 1.78
CA LYS A 150 11.35 17.64 2.62
C LYS A 150 10.41 18.10 3.75
N MET A 151 9.68 17.18 4.32
CA MET A 151 8.73 17.48 5.39
C MET A 151 9.47 17.73 6.70
N ALA A 152 9.07 18.76 7.45
CA ALA A 152 9.66 19.07 8.74
C ALA A 152 9.48 17.88 9.73
N GLN A 153 10.49 17.65 10.59
CA GLN A 153 10.45 16.54 11.58
C GLN A 153 9.20 16.55 12.47
N GLY A 154 8.65 17.74 12.78
CA GLY A 154 7.39 17.88 13.53
C GLY A 154 6.20 17.18 12.85
N ASN A 155 6.19 17.10 11.53
CA ASN A 155 5.14 16.43 10.79
C ASN A 155 5.27 14.88 10.88
N LEU A 156 6.48 14.36 11.11
CA LEU A 156 6.69 12.92 11.30
C LEU A 156 5.87 12.37 12.48
N PHE A 157 5.78 13.14 13.56
CA PHE A 157 4.98 12.76 14.74
C PHE A 157 3.49 12.65 14.40
N ILE A 158 2.95 13.62 13.66
CA ILE A 158 1.55 13.65 13.26
C ILE A 158 1.25 12.45 12.35
N TYR A 159 2.10 12.18 11.37
CA TYR A 159 1.91 11.08 10.44
C TYR A 159 2.19 9.69 11.07
N ALA A 160 3.18 9.59 11.95
CA ALA A 160 3.42 8.35 12.71
C ALA A 160 2.24 8.04 13.64
N LYS A 161 1.60 9.05 14.23
CA LYS A 161 0.39 8.90 15.04
C LYS A 161 -0.82 8.52 14.18
N ALA A 162 -1.01 9.16 13.02
CA ALA A 162 -2.10 8.85 12.08
C ALA A 162 -1.98 7.43 11.51
N ILE A 163 -0.76 6.98 11.24
CA ILE A 163 -0.46 5.63 10.77
C ILE A 163 -0.41 4.63 11.94
N ALA A 164 -0.48 5.13 13.20
CA ALA A 164 -0.45 4.34 14.44
C ALA A 164 0.60 3.20 14.45
N ILE A 165 1.79 3.52 13.92
CA ILE A 165 2.95 2.65 14.00
C ILE A 165 3.59 2.96 15.35
N SER A 166 3.41 2.06 16.29
CA SER A 166 3.92 1.99 17.69
C SER A 166 4.73 3.15 18.29
N PRO A 167 4.45 3.51 19.55
CA PRO A 167 5.02 4.65 20.29
C PRO A 167 6.53 4.70 20.57
N PRO A 168 7.38 3.65 20.40
CA PRO A 168 8.77 3.79 20.82
C PRO A 168 9.63 4.72 19.95
N LEU A 169 9.13 5.26 18.87
CA LEU A 169 9.91 6.15 17.98
C LEU A 169 9.88 7.63 18.38
N VAL A 170 9.00 8.02 19.29
CA VAL A 170 8.95 9.39 19.80
C VAL A 170 10.18 9.74 20.63
N THR A 171 10.76 8.75 21.32
CA THR A 171 11.94 8.93 22.17
C THR A 171 13.27 9.01 21.41
N LEU A 172 13.34 8.54 20.17
CA LEU A 172 14.57 8.59 19.37
C LEU A 172 14.87 9.96 18.74
N PHE A 173 13.89 10.87 18.71
CA PHE A 173 14.05 12.20 18.13
C PHE A 173 14.05 13.35 19.14
N SER A 174 13.89 13.05 20.44
CA SER A 174 13.92 14.07 21.50
C SER A 174 15.30 14.32 22.14
N THR A 175 16.35 13.65 21.68
CA THR A 175 17.70 13.81 22.24
C THR A 175 18.68 14.29 21.17
N ASN A 176 18.49 15.48 20.64
CA ASN A 176 19.54 16.33 20.07
C ASN A 176 18.98 17.74 19.92
N SER A 177 18.95 18.46 21.03
CA SER A 177 18.94 19.92 21.08
C SER A 177 20.32 20.37 21.57
#